data_aaabc3c7ef357b0b183a931bc6acf447
#
_entry.id   aaabc3c7ef357b0b183a931bc6acf447
#
_cell.length_a   1.000
_cell.length_b   1.000
_cell.length_c   1.000
_cell.angle_alpha   90.00
_cell.angle_beta   90.00
_cell.angle_gamma   90.00
#
_symmetry.space_group_name_H-M   'P 1'
#
loop_
_entity.id
_entity.type
_entity.pdbx_description
1 polymer ?
#
loop_
_entity_poly.entity_id
_entity_poly.type
_entity_poly.pdbx_seq_one_letter_code
_entity_poly.pdbx_strand_id
1 'polypeptide(L)'
;ITIKDQSSSTAILTVNDLPPIKLPVCNATLGPNVLDVTQLAKLGTFTYDPGFLSTAACSSKITFIDGEKGILLYRGYPIDQLAEKSDFIEVAYLLLNGELPNKTQKKIFNGEINQHTMVHEQLRHFFYGFRRDAHPMAIMLGVVGALSAFYHDLLDIHNEAHRKLAALRLIAKMPTLAAMSYKYSTGLPFMYPLNHLSYAENFLHMMFGVPSEENRPNPVLARALDRIFILHADHEQNASTSTVRLAGSTGANPYACISAGIAALWGPAHGGANEACLNMLLEIGDISRINHYIVKAKDPNDPFRLMGFGHRVYKNYDPRASVMKKTCHDVLEETGKKEEPLFKLALALEKIALEDAYFIERKLYPNVDFYSGITLSALGIPTNMFTVIFALARTVGWVSQWEEMMADPKHRIARPRQLYIGNTQ
;
A
#
# COMPACT_ATOMS: atom_id res chain seq x y z
N ILE A 1 9.66 18.58 17.22
CA ILE A 1 9.56 17.98 18.56
C ILE A 1 10.76 17.07 18.71
N THR A 2 11.75 17.53 19.48
CA THR A 2 12.96 16.79 19.81
C THR A 2 12.53 15.53 20.56
N ILE A 3 12.91 14.34 20.04
CA ILE A 3 12.83 13.12 20.85
C ILE A 3 13.64 13.43 22.09
N LYS A 4 12.99 13.56 23.25
CA LYS A 4 13.70 13.60 24.54
C LYS A 4 14.53 12.33 24.57
N ASP A 5 15.83 12.49 24.83
CA ASP A 5 16.76 11.40 25.11
C ASP A 5 16.20 10.56 26.28
N GLN A 6 15.40 9.56 25.96
CA GLN A 6 14.85 8.60 26.93
C GLN A 6 15.68 7.30 26.90
N SER A 7 16.99 7.42 26.75
CA SER A 7 17.84 6.25 26.95
C SER A 7 18.07 6.03 28.44
N SER A 8 17.08 5.44 29.12
CA SER A 8 17.26 5.00 30.51
C SER A 8 17.98 3.66 30.62
N SER A 9 18.18 2.94 29.53
CA SER A 9 18.81 1.62 29.51
C SER A 9 19.86 1.50 28.42
N THR A 10 20.86 0.67 28.69
CA THR A 10 22.00 0.41 27.81
C THR A 10 22.15 -1.10 27.65
N ALA A 11 22.24 -1.59 26.42
CA ALA A 11 22.66 -2.96 26.15
C ALA A 11 24.19 -3.03 26.01
N ILE A 12 24.77 -4.16 26.34
CA ILE A 12 26.20 -4.43 26.19
C ILE A 12 26.36 -5.51 25.12
N LEU A 13 27.08 -5.17 24.07
CA LEU A 13 27.50 -6.11 23.03
C LEU A 13 28.97 -6.50 23.27
N THR A 14 29.23 -7.80 23.42
CA THR A 14 30.58 -8.33 23.48
C THR A 14 30.90 -9.03 22.18
N VAL A 15 31.99 -8.61 21.54
CA VAL A 15 32.55 -9.21 20.32
C VAL A 15 33.98 -9.58 20.67
N ASN A 16 34.47 -10.76 20.20
CA ASN A 16 35.84 -11.19 20.43
C ASN A 16 36.83 -10.05 20.16
N ASP A 17 37.87 -9.93 20.95
CA ASP A 17 38.95 -8.96 20.83
C ASP A 17 38.59 -7.46 20.89
N LEU A 18 37.30 -7.13 21.03
CA LEU A 18 36.85 -5.76 21.25
C LEU A 18 36.43 -5.54 22.70
N PRO A 19 36.67 -4.34 23.25
CA PRO A 19 36.11 -3.98 24.55
C PRO A 19 34.57 -4.00 24.49
N PRO A 20 33.89 -4.28 25.61
CA PRO A 20 32.44 -4.28 25.65
C PRO A 20 31.85 -2.97 25.13
N ILE A 21 30.94 -3.07 24.14
CA ILE A 21 30.35 -1.94 23.44
C ILE A 21 28.99 -1.63 24.07
N LYS A 22 28.82 -0.41 24.56
CA LYS A 22 27.54 0.06 25.09
C LYS A 22 26.67 0.57 23.97
N LEU A 23 25.48 -0.01 23.75
CA LEU A 23 24.50 0.37 22.76
C LEU A 23 23.31 1.04 23.43
N PRO A 24 22.93 2.26 23.01
CA PRO A 24 21.69 2.89 23.51
C PRO A 24 20.47 2.05 23.17
N VAL A 25 19.54 1.92 24.12
CA VAL A 25 18.24 1.31 23.91
C VAL A 25 17.23 2.43 23.67
N CYS A 26 16.65 2.47 22.47
CA CYS A 26 15.59 3.42 22.11
C CYS A 26 14.23 2.79 22.46
N ASN A 27 13.48 3.45 23.32
CA ASN A 27 12.16 2.99 23.75
C ASN A 27 11.10 3.40 22.71
N ALA A 28 10.29 2.43 22.29
CA ALA A 28 9.12 2.69 21.48
C ALA A 28 7.94 3.18 22.34
N THR A 29 7.03 3.94 21.77
CA THR A 29 5.74 4.27 22.41
C THR A 29 4.86 3.02 22.49
N LEU A 30 4.88 2.22 21.43
CA LEU A 30 4.23 0.92 21.32
C LEU A 30 5.19 -0.04 20.62
N GLY A 31 5.11 -1.32 20.96
CA GLY A 31 5.94 -2.35 20.34
C GLY A 31 7.31 -2.54 21.02
N PRO A 32 8.23 -3.26 20.36
CA PRO A 32 9.54 -3.59 20.92
C PRO A 32 10.48 -2.38 20.94
N ASN A 33 11.37 -2.35 21.93
CA ASN A 33 12.49 -1.42 21.97
C ASN A 33 13.52 -1.81 20.91
N VAL A 34 14.31 -0.84 20.45
CA VAL A 34 15.36 -1.06 19.46
C VAL A 34 16.73 -0.65 19.99
N LEU A 35 17.78 -1.32 19.49
CA LEU A 35 19.16 -0.98 19.81
C LEU A 35 19.73 -0.02 18.76
N ASP A 36 20.27 1.11 19.19
CA ASP A 36 21.00 2.00 18.28
C ASP A 36 22.40 1.41 18.03
N VAL A 37 22.56 0.84 16.83
CA VAL A 37 23.81 0.19 16.39
C VAL A 37 24.73 1.11 15.57
N THR A 38 24.38 2.38 15.43
CA THR A 38 25.12 3.31 14.54
C THR A 38 26.59 3.48 14.90
N GLN A 39 26.95 3.34 16.19
CA GLN A 39 28.34 3.43 16.64
C GLN A 39 29.22 2.24 16.22
N LEU A 40 28.65 1.07 15.88
CA LEU A 40 29.42 -0.11 15.44
C LEU A 40 30.27 0.20 14.19
N ALA A 41 29.78 1.08 13.33
CA ALA A 41 30.51 1.51 12.14
C ALA A 41 31.88 2.13 12.46
N LYS A 42 32.02 2.84 13.59
CA LYS A 42 33.28 3.43 14.05
C LYS A 42 34.28 2.39 14.51
N LEU A 43 33.82 1.21 14.85
CA LEU A 43 34.60 0.08 15.34
C LEU A 43 34.89 -0.94 14.22
N GLY A 44 34.55 -0.61 12.96
CA GLY A 44 34.74 -1.50 11.81
C GLY A 44 33.81 -2.74 11.83
N THR A 45 32.79 -2.76 12.69
CA THR A 45 31.84 -3.86 12.83
C THR A 45 30.48 -3.44 12.30
N PHE A 46 29.80 -4.34 11.60
CA PHE A 46 28.47 -4.08 11.02
C PHE A 46 27.51 -5.23 11.36
N THR A 47 26.24 -4.93 11.38
CA THR A 47 25.17 -5.94 11.50
C THR A 47 24.89 -6.59 10.14
N TYR A 48 24.47 -7.85 10.16
CA TYR A 48 24.04 -8.59 8.98
C TYR A 48 22.59 -9.00 9.15
N ASP A 49 21.69 -8.35 8.39
CA ASP A 49 20.25 -8.59 8.44
C ASP A 49 19.65 -8.45 7.02
N PRO A 50 19.83 -9.47 6.15
CA PRO A 50 19.23 -9.48 4.82
C PRO A 50 17.70 -9.43 4.90
N GLY A 51 17.10 -8.42 4.26
CA GLY A 51 15.65 -8.24 4.26
C GLY A 51 15.10 -7.49 5.48
N PHE A 52 15.96 -6.95 6.36
CA PHE A 52 15.60 -6.05 7.46
C PHE A 52 14.60 -6.63 8.47
N LEU A 53 14.70 -7.95 8.77
CA LEU A 53 13.76 -8.63 9.66
C LEU A 53 13.85 -8.14 11.11
N SER A 54 15.02 -7.67 11.53
CA SER A 54 15.31 -7.19 12.90
C SER A 54 15.81 -5.76 12.91
N THR A 55 15.66 -5.01 11.82
CA THR A 55 16.22 -3.67 11.66
C THR A 55 15.14 -2.62 11.57
N ALA A 56 15.06 -1.73 12.57
CA ALA A 56 14.29 -0.50 12.48
C ALA A 56 15.07 0.53 11.66
N ALA A 57 14.59 0.86 10.46
CA ALA A 57 15.27 1.79 9.55
C ALA A 57 14.97 3.26 9.86
N CYS A 58 13.94 3.55 10.64
CA CYS A 58 13.54 4.91 11.04
C CYS A 58 12.67 4.88 12.29
N SER A 59 12.43 6.05 12.87
CA SER A 59 11.32 6.29 13.80
C SER A 59 10.15 6.92 13.01
N SER A 60 8.92 6.51 13.31
CA SER A 60 7.72 7.03 12.65
C SER A 60 6.56 7.17 13.63
N LYS A 61 5.66 8.12 13.34
CA LYS A 61 4.40 8.34 14.06
C LYS A 61 3.18 8.00 13.21
N ILE A 62 3.38 7.45 12.02
CA ILE A 62 2.32 7.28 11.02
C ILE A 62 1.54 6.00 11.26
N THR A 63 2.22 4.86 11.28
CA THR A 63 1.57 3.56 11.37
C THR A 63 2.24 2.69 12.42
N PHE A 64 1.42 2.01 13.20
CA PHE A 64 1.87 0.98 14.13
C PHE A 64 1.20 -0.35 13.80
N ILE A 65 1.99 -1.41 13.81
CA ILE A 65 1.54 -2.79 13.58
C ILE A 65 2.01 -3.68 14.74
N ASP A 66 1.08 -4.43 15.33
CA ASP A 66 1.37 -5.56 16.19
C ASP A 66 0.84 -6.83 15.53
N GLY A 67 1.73 -7.55 14.86
CA GLY A 67 1.37 -8.75 14.10
C GLY A 67 0.90 -9.91 14.98
N GLU A 68 1.37 -10.01 16.23
CA GLU A 68 0.95 -11.06 17.19
C GLU A 68 -0.49 -10.81 17.66
N LYS A 69 -0.84 -9.54 17.93
CA LYS A 69 -2.17 -9.16 18.40
C LYS A 69 -3.16 -8.83 17.28
N GLY A 70 -2.70 -8.76 16.03
CA GLY A 70 -3.54 -8.35 14.89
C GLY A 70 -4.00 -6.90 15.00
N ILE A 71 -3.11 -5.98 15.38
CA ILE A 71 -3.39 -4.56 15.54
C ILE A 71 -2.76 -3.79 14.39
N LEU A 72 -3.52 -2.88 13.80
CA LEU A 72 -3.05 -1.86 12.85
C LEU A 72 -3.65 -0.52 13.23
N LEU A 73 -2.78 0.46 13.47
CA LEU A 73 -3.18 1.83 13.82
C LEU A 73 -2.61 2.81 12.79
N TYR A 74 -3.43 3.76 12.34
CA TYR A 74 -2.98 4.96 11.63
C TYR A 74 -3.02 6.15 12.59
N ARG A 75 -1.87 6.75 12.90
CA ARG A 75 -1.75 7.85 13.86
C ARG A 75 -2.42 7.56 15.20
N GLY A 76 -2.46 6.29 15.60
CA GLY A 76 -3.11 5.82 16.84
C GLY A 76 -4.58 5.41 16.72
N TYR A 77 -5.22 5.64 15.56
CA TYR A 77 -6.60 5.23 15.32
C TYR A 77 -6.67 3.80 14.76
N PRO A 78 -7.52 2.92 15.32
CA PRO A 78 -7.69 1.56 14.81
C PRO A 78 -8.24 1.53 13.38
N ILE A 79 -7.67 0.66 12.55
CA ILE A 79 -7.98 0.61 11.12
C ILE A 79 -9.43 0.23 10.83
N ASP A 80 -10.02 -0.65 11.61
CA ASP A 80 -11.41 -1.06 11.50
C ASP A 80 -12.37 0.11 11.75
N GLN A 81 -12.09 0.93 12.77
CA GLN A 81 -12.88 2.13 13.06
C GLN A 81 -12.76 3.18 11.94
N LEU A 82 -11.55 3.38 11.41
CA LEU A 82 -11.35 4.31 10.28
C LEU A 82 -12.13 3.84 9.05
N ALA A 83 -12.05 2.56 8.71
CA ALA A 83 -12.75 2.01 7.55
C ALA A 83 -14.28 2.04 7.67
N GLU A 84 -14.81 1.98 8.91
CA GLU A 84 -16.24 2.07 9.14
C GLU A 84 -16.77 3.51 9.20
N LYS A 85 -16.05 4.41 9.87
CA LYS A 85 -16.56 5.74 10.28
C LYS A 85 -16.01 6.90 9.46
N SER A 86 -14.91 6.71 8.71
CA SER A 86 -14.28 7.76 7.91
C SER A 86 -14.39 7.47 6.41
N ASP A 87 -14.13 8.48 5.59
CA ASP A 87 -13.85 8.31 4.17
C ASP A 87 -12.32 8.41 3.90
N PHE A 88 -11.92 8.06 2.68
CA PHE A 88 -10.50 8.05 2.31
C PHE A 88 -9.84 9.44 2.42
N ILE A 89 -10.56 10.53 2.14
CA ILE A 89 -10.03 11.89 2.25
C ILE A 89 -9.76 12.27 3.72
N GLU A 90 -10.61 11.84 4.65
CA GLU A 90 -10.35 12.01 6.09
C GLU A 90 -9.11 11.23 6.54
N VAL A 91 -8.95 10.00 6.05
CA VAL A 91 -7.77 9.18 6.35
C VAL A 91 -6.51 9.74 5.70
N ALA A 92 -6.60 10.26 4.47
CA ALA A 92 -5.49 10.97 3.82
C ALA A 92 -5.05 12.20 4.63
N TYR A 93 -6.00 12.99 5.09
CA TYR A 93 -5.72 14.12 5.98
C TYR A 93 -5.06 13.67 7.29
N LEU A 94 -5.58 12.63 7.92
CA LEU A 94 -5.03 12.06 9.16
C LEU A 94 -3.56 11.65 8.98
N LEU A 95 -3.25 10.89 7.93
CA LEU A 95 -1.89 10.41 7.68
C LEU A 95 -0.90 11.56 7.46
N LEU A 96 -1.30 12.60 6.73
CA LEU A 96 -0.48 13.78 6.46
C LEU A 96 -0.32 14.69 7.68
N ASN A 97 -1.41 14.97 8.39
CA ASN A 97 -1.46 16.03 9.41
C ASN A 97 -1.42 15.51 10.86
N GLY A 98 -1.63 14.22 11.09
CA GLY A 98 -1.49 13.57 12.41
C GLY A 98 -2.78 13.42 13.19
N GLU A 99 -3.86 14.15 12.84
CA GLU A 99 -5.17 14.13 13.49
C GLU A 99 -6.29 14.09 12.45
N LEU A 100 -7.46 13.56 12.82
CA LEU A 100 -8.63 13.58 11.95
C LEU A 100 -9.12 15.03 11.74
N PRO A 101 -9.57 15.38 10.52
CA PRO A 101 -10.04 16.72 10.24
C PRO A 101 -11.39 17.00 10.92
N ASN A 102 -11.57 18.21 11.42
CA ASN A 102 -12.91 18.72 11.67
C ASN A 102 -13.62 19.05 10.35
N LYS A 103 -14.92 19.39 10.40
CA LYS A 103 -15.74 19.66 9.20
C LYS A 103 -15.16 20.75 8.31
N THR A 104 -14.61 21.82 8.88
CA THR A 104 -13.99 22.94 8.15
C THR A 104 -12.69 22.49 7.48
N GLN A 105 -11.84 21.81 8.20
CA GLN A 105 -10.57 21.28 7.68
C GLN A 105 -10.81 20.26 6.55
N LYS A 106 -11.78 19.36 6.72
CA LYS A 106 -12.17 18.41 5.67
C LYS A 106 -12.63 19.13 4.40
N LYS A 107 -13.48 20.15 4.54
CA LYS A 107 -13.96 20.96 3.40
C LYS A 107 -12.82 21.66 2.67
N ILE A 108 -11.89 22.26 3.39
CA ILE A 108 -10.71 22.94 2.82
C ILE A 108 -9.84 21.91 2.08
N PHE A 109 -9.46 20.82 2.75
CA PHE A 109 -8.59 19.79 2.19
C PHE A 109 -9.20 19.14 0.93
N ASN A 110 -10.51 18.82 0.97
CA ASN A 110 -11.20 18.31 -0.20
C ASN A 110 -11.21 19.32 -1.35
N GLY A 111 -11.37 20.60 -1.04
CA GLY A 111 -11.23 21.70 -2.02
C GLY A 111 -9.85 21.76 -2.67
N GLU A 112 -8.79 21.63 -1.87
CA GLU A 112 -7.40 21.59 -2.35
C GLU A 112 -7.16 20.35 -3.25
N ILE A 113 -7.63 19.17 -2.86
CA ILE A 113 -7.57 17.95 -3.71
C ILE A 113 -8.29 18.19 -5.05
N ASN A 114 -9.50 18.73 -5.01
CA ASN A 114 -10.32 18.98 -6.20
C ASN A 114 -9.68 19.96 -7.20
N GLN A 115 -8.88 20.90 -6.73
CA GLN A 115 -8.13 21.82 -7.60
C GLN A 115 -7.00 21.15 -8.37
N HIS A 116 -6.59 19.92 -7.97
CA HIS A 116 -5.44 19.23 -8.53
C HIS A 116 -5.76 17.89 -9.21
N THR A 117 -7.04 17.54 -9.36
CA THR A 117 -7.48 16.27 -9.97
C THR A 117 -7.12 16.14 -11.46
N MET A 118 -7.13 17.26 -12.19
CA MET A 118 -6.75 17.31 -13.59
C MET A 118 -5.25 17.09 -13.78
N VAL A 119 -4.89 16.37 -14.84
CA VAL A 119 -3.50 16.25 -15.30
C VAL A 119 -3.25 17.23 -16.46
N HIS A 120 -1.98 17.58 -16.70
CA HIS A 120 -1.62 18.42 -17.82
C HIS A 120 -2.00 17.74 -19.15
N GLU A 121 -2.68 18.45 -20.04
CA GLU A 121 -3.20 17.85 -21.31
C GLU A 121 -2.10 17.20 -22.16
N GLN A 122 -0.89 17.74 -22.18
CA GLN A 122 0.22 17.13 -22.90
C GLN A 122 0.65 15.76 -22.34
N LEU A 123 0.32 15.46 -21.07
CA LEU A 123 0.60 14.13 -20.52
C LEU A 123 -0.15 13.03 -21.27
N ARG A 124 -1.27 13.35 -21.93
CA ARG A 124 -1.99 12.41 -22.80
C ARG A 124 -1.11 11.87 -23.92
N HIS A 125 -0.23 12.70 -24.48
CA HIS A 125 0.71 12.26 -25.53
C HIS A 125 1.73 11.25 -25.00
N PHE A 126 2.08 11.32 -23.73
CA PHE A 126 2.98 10.37 -23.12
C PHE A 126 2.39 8.95 -23.09
N PHE A 127 1.06 8.83 -22.92
CA PHE A 127 0.37 7.53 -22.99
C PHE A 127 0.50 6.88 -24.40
N TYR A 128 0.52 7.66 -25.47
CA TYR A 128 0.65 7.14 -26.84
C TYR A 128 2.04 6.53 -27.14
N GLY A 129 3.01 6.74 -26.27
CA GLY A 129 4.33 6.10 -26.33
C GLY A 129 4.34 4.66 -25.82
N PHE A 130 3.32 4.23 -25.09
CA PHE A 130 3.20 2.86 -24.63
C PHE A 130 2.50 1.97 -25.66
N ARG A 131 2.80 0.67 -25.63
CA ARG A 131 2.00 -0.31 -26.34
C ARG A 131 0.63 -0.43 -25.68
N ARG A 132 -0.42 -0.70 -26.46
CA ARG A 132 -1.78 -0.84 -25.90
C ARG A 132 -1.94 -2.03 -24.96
N ASP A 133 -1.17 -3.09 -25.19
CA ASP A 133 -1.12 -4.28 -24.35
C ASP A 133 -0.13 -4.16 -23.18
N ALA A 134 0.43 -2.98 -22.94
CA ALA A 134 1.30 -2.74 -21.79
C ALA A 134 0.52 -2.92 -20.48
N HIS A 135 1.17 -3.56 -19.51
CA HIS A 135 0.59 -3.73 -18.19
C HIS A 135 0.32 -2.36 -17.55
N PRO A 136 -0.88 -2.09 -16.98
CA PRO A 136 -1.21 -0.79 -16.40
C PRO A 136 -0.21 -0.29 -15.33
N MET A 137 0.42 -1.18 -14.58
CA MET A 137 1.48 -0.80 -13.62
C MET A 137 2.73 -0.25 -14.32
N ALA A 138 3.10 -0.75 -15.50
CA ALA A 138 4.20 -0.19 -16.29
C ALA A 138 3.87 1.23 -16.77
N ILE A 139 2.62 1.45 -17.18
CA ILE A 139 2.13 2.78 -17.54
C ILE A 139 2.18 3.70 -16.33
N MET A 140 1.64 3.27 -15.18
CA MET A 140 1.64 4.06 -13.93
C MET A 140 3.06 4.45 -13.50
N LEU A 141 4.00 3.51 -13.56
CA LEU A 141 5.42 3.78 -13.27
C LEU A 141 5.94 4.94 -14.12
N GLY A 142 5.69 4.92 -15.43
CA GLY A 142 6.16 5.93 -16.37
C GLY A 142 5.47 7.28 -16.17
N VAL A 143 4.13 7.30 -16.11
CA VAL A 143 3.37 8.55 -16.05
C VAL A 143 3.52 9.28 -14.72
N VAL A 144 3.65 8.55 -13.59
CA VAL A 144 3.91 9.19 -12.29
C VAL A 144 5.30 9.80 -12.25
N GLY A 145 6.32 9.10 -12.75
CA GLY A 145 7.66 9.65 -12.90
C GLY A 145 7.71 10.89 -13.81
N ALA A 146 6.93 10.87 -14.91
CA ALA A 146 6.82 11.98 -15.85
C ALA A 146 6.23 13.26 -15.22
N LEU A 147 5.45 13.17 -14.13
CA LEU A 147 4.97 14.35 -13.40
C LEU A 147 6.11 15.26 -12.97
N SER A 148 7.32 14.72 -12.74
CA SER A 148 8.52 15.52 -12.46
C SER A 148 8.82 16.55 -13.54
N ALA A 149 8.54 16.24 -14.80
CA ALA A 149 8.76 17.14 -15.93
C ALA A 149 7.63 18.16 -16.14
N PHE A 150 6.42 17.83 -15.65
CA PHE A 150 5.26 18.73 -15.80
C PHE A 150 5.10 19.72 -14.63
N TYR A 151 5.70 19.43 -13.48
CA TYR A 151 5.56 20.24 -12.25
C TYR A 151 6.90 20.61 -11.65
N HIS A 152 7.95 20.77 -12.48
CA HIS A 152 9.34 21.00 -12.07
C HIS A 152 9.57 22.34 -11.35
N ASP A 153 8.71 23.33 -11.56
CA ASP A 153 8.88 24.70 -11.01
C ASP A 153 8.77 24.76 -9.46
N LEU A 154 8.13 23.77 -8.84
CA LEU A 154 7.81 23.72 -7.42
C LEU A 154 8.26 22.40 -6.79
N LEU A 155 9.53 22.02 -6.99
CA LEU A 155 10.13 20.76 -6.52
C LEU A 155 11.25 20.97 -5.49
N ASP A 156 11.39 22.13 -4.90
CA ASP A 156 12.34 22.33 -3.80
C ASP A 156 11.88 21.52 -2.57
N ILE A 157 12.55 20.41 -2.31
CA ILE A 157 12.26 19.51 -1.19
C ILE A 157 12.56 20.12 0.19
N HIS A 158 13.34 21.20 0.25
CA HIS A 158 13.61 21.94 1.49
C HIS A 158 12.49 22.95 1.82
N ASN A 159 11.67 23.31 0.83
CA ASN A 159 10.53 24.16 0.99
C ASN A 159 9.28 23.34 1.40
N GLU A 160 8.79 23.54 2.60
CA GLU A 160 7.61 22.83 3.13
C GLU A 160 6.35 23.01 2.28
N ALA A 161 6.14 24.24 1.73
CA ALA A 161 4.98 24.51 0.88
C ALA A 161 5.05 23.72 -0.45
N HIS A 162 6.26 23.59 -1.03
CA HIS A 162 6.46 22.77 -2.24
C HIS A 162 6.22 21.28 -1.97
N ARG A 163 6.69 20.76 -0.83
CA ARG A 163 6.44 19.38 -0.43
C ARG A 163 4.95 19.10 -0.25
N LYS A 164 4.24 19.97 0.49
CA LYS A 164 2.79 19.86 0.69
C LYS A 164 2.02 19.91 -0.63
N LEU A 165 2.38 20.83 -1.53
CA LEU A 165 1.75 20.93 -2.84
C LEU A 165 1.99 19.66 -3.69
N ALA A 166 3.21 19.12 -3.68
CA ALA A 166 3.51 17.89 -4.39
C ALA A 166 2.72 16.70 -3.81
N ALA A 167 2.56 16.64 -2.48
CA ALA A 167 1.73 15.65 -1.80
C ALA A 167 0.27 15.71 -2.26
N LEU A 168 -0.32 16.90 -2.24
CA LEU A 168 -1.70 17.13 -2.71
C LEU A 168 -1.87 16.75 -4.18
N ARG A 169 -0.92 17.15 -5.05
CA ARG A 169 -0.94 16.79 -6.48
C ARG A 169 -0.86 15.29 -6.72
N LEU A 170 0.00 14.59 -6.00
CA LEU A 170 0.11 13.13 -6.10
C LEU A 170 -1.21 12.45 -5.72
N ILE A 171 -1.75 12.75 -4.54
CA ILE A 171 -3.01 12.17 -4.07
C ILE A 171 -4.15 12.49 -5.06
N ALA A 172 -4.27 13.74 -5.49
CA ALA A 172 -5.35 14.18 -6.36
C ALA A 172 -5.31 13.57 -7.78
N LYS A 173 -4.09 13.37 -8.34
CA LYS A 173 -3.92 12.92 -9.72
C LYS A 173 -3.88 11.40 -9.88
N MET A 174 -3.60 10.65 -8.82
CA MET A 174 -3.50 9.19 -8.91
C MET A 174 -4.76 8.53 -9.45
N PRO A 175 -6.00 8.89 -9.04
CA PRO A 175 -7.21 8.32 -9.64
C PRO A 175 -7.32 8.59 -11.14
N THR A 176 -6.98 9.81 -11.57
CA THR A 176 -7.02 10.21 -12.98
C THR A 176 -6.01 9.41 -13.80
N LEU A 177 -4.77 9.29 -13.34
CA LEU A 177 -3.73 8.52 -14.02
C LEU A 177 -4.06 7.02 -14.08
N ALA A 178 -4.60 6.46 -13.01
CA ALA A 178 -5.02 5.07 -12.94
C ALA A 178 -6.16 4.78 -13.93
N ALA A 179 -7.19 5.64 -13.97
CA ALA A 179 -8.29 5.52 -14.91
C ALA A 179 -7.82 5.69 -16.36
N MET A 180 -6.92 6.66 -16.63
CA MET A 180 -6.32 6.84 -17.97
C MET A 180 -5.52 5.60 -18.40
N SER A 181 -4.79 4.95 -17.49
CA SER A 181 -4.05 3.73 -17.80
C SER A 181 -4.97 2.60 -18.26
N TYR A 182 -6.10 2.43 -17.59
CA TYR A 182 -7.14 1.48 -17.99
C TYR A 182 -7.79 1.85 -19.33
N LYS A 183 -8.23 3.11 -19.49
CA LYS A 183 -8.86 3.60 -20.72
C LYS A 183 -7.95 3.47 -21.93
N TYR A 184 -6.65 3.73 -21.74
CA TYR A 184 -5.67 3.56 -22.78
C TYR A 184 -5.55 2.10 -23.24
N SER A 185 -5.45 1.16 -22.31
CA SER A 185 -5.33 -0.27 -22.63
C SER A 185 -6.57 -0.82 -23.34
N THR A 186 -7.76 -0.31 -23.01
CA THR A 186 -9.04 -0.73 -23.65
C THR A 186 -9.37 0.03 -24.92
N GLY A 187 -8.63 1.09 -25.26
CA GLY A 187 -8.91 1.92 -26.42
C GLY A 187 -10.11 2.85 -26.29
N LEU A 188 -10.57 3.07 -25.06
CA LEU A 188 -11.69 3.97 -24.74
C LEU A 188 -11.20 5.42 -24.54
N PRO A 189 -12.07 6.42 -24.77
CA PRO A 189 -11.71 7.82 -24.53
C PRO A 189 -11.46 8.06 -23.04
N PHE A 190 -10.51 8.96 -22.73
CA PHE A 190 -10.28 9.40 -21.39
C PHE A 190 -11.46 10.22 -20.87
N MET A 191 -11.84 9.96 -19.61
CA MET A 191 -12.83 10.76 -18.90
C MET A 191 -12.12 11.75 -17.97
N TYR A 192 -12.71 12.93 -17.84
CA TYR A 192 -12.23 13.95 -16.93
C TYR A 192 -12.83 13.78 -15.53
N PRO A 193 -12.12 14.18 -14.46
CA PRO A 193 -12.67 14.16 -13.11
C PRO A 193 -13.83 15.15 -12.95
N LEU A 194 -14.78 14.81 -12.08
CA LEU A 194 -15.91 15.64 -11.71
C LEU A 194 -15.80 16.01 -10.22
N ASN A 195 -15.55 17.28 -9.93
CA ASN A 195 -15.21 17.76 -8.59
C ASN A 195 -16.38 17.71 -7.57
N HIS A 196 -17.60 17.37 -7.99
CA HIS A 196 -18.73 17.17 -7.10
C HIS A 196 -18.86 15.72 -6.59
N LEU A 197 -18.12 14.79 -7.19
CA LEU A 197 -18.08 13.41 -6.78
C LEU A 197 -17.05 13.19 -5.65
N SER A 198 -17.29 12.20 -4.79
CA SER A 198 -16.29 11.75 -3.83
C SER A 198 -15.07 11.13 -4.54
N TYR A 199 -13.99 10.92 -3.82
CA TYR A 199 -12.75 10.41 -4.38
C TYR A 199 -12.93 9.05 -5.08
N ALA A 200 -13.64 8.12 -4.43
CA ALA A 200 -13.93 6.79 -5.01
C ALA A 200 -14.94 6.86 -6.16
N GLU A 201 -16.02 7.66 -6.04
CA GLU A 201 -16.97 7.87 -7.12
C GLU A 201 -16.29 8.48 -8.35
N ASN A 202 -15.40 9.44 -8.14
CA ASN A 202 -14.68 10.08 -9.23
C ASN A 202 -13.77 9.10 -9.98
N PHE A 203 -13.08 8.21 -9.27
CA PHE A 203 -12.32 7.15 -9.90
C PHE A 203 -13.20 6.19 -10.72
N LEU A 204 -14.32 5.73 -10.16
CA LEU A 204 -15.28 4.84 -10.89
C LEU A 204 -15.87 5.54 -12.12
N HIS A 205 -16.20 6.83 -11.98
CA HIS A 205 -16.65 7.65 -13.12
C HIS A 205 -15.61 7.69 -14.23
N MET A 206 -14.37 8.01 -13.91
CA MET A 206 -13.30 8.10 -14.91
C MET A 206 -12.93 6.74 -15.51
N MET A 207 -13.01 5.67 -14.74
CA MET A 207 -12.67 4.33 -15.20
C MET A 207 -13.74 3.75 -16.10
N PHE A 208 -15.01 3.84 -15.74
CA PHE A 208 -16.11 3.14 -16.43
C PHE A 208 -16.98 4.05 -17.29
N GLY A 209 -17.02 5.34 -17.01
CA GLY A 209 -17.79 6.31 -17.79
C GLY A 209 -17.33 6.41 -19.24
N VAL A 210 -18.25 6.78 -20.11
CA VAL A 210 -17.99 7.13 -21.52
C VAL A 210 -18.66 8.46 -21.85
N PRO A 211 -18.09 9.27 -22.77
CA PRO A 211 -18.64 10.61 -23.06
C PRO A 211 -20.05 10.62 -23.65
N SER A 212 -20.48 9.48 -24.20
CA SER A 212 -21.80 9.33 -24.85
C SER A 212 -22.95 9.08 -23.86
N GLU A 213 -22.65 8.77 -22.60
CA GLU A 213 -23.66 8.37 -21.63
C GLU A 213 -23.41 9.06 -20.28
N GLU A 214 -24.50 9.34 -19.56
CA GLU A 214 -24.43 9.81 -18.19
C GLU A 214 -24.03 8.62 -17.29
N ASN A 215 -22.90 8.72 -16.62
CA ASN A 215 -22.43 7.70 -15.67
C ASN A 215 -22.55 8.23 -14.23
N ARG A 216 -23.41 7.58 -13.45
CA ARG A 216 -23.54 7.83 -12.01
C ARG A 216 -23.01 6.61 -11.26
N PRO A 217 -21.84 6.71 -10.60
CA PRO A 217 -21.33 5.61 -9.81
C PRO A 217 -22.31 5.15 -8.75
N ASN A 218 -22.44 3.83 -8.59
CA ASN A 218 -23.28 3.25 -7.55
C ASN A 218 -22.66 3.55 -6.16
N PRO A 219 -23.44 4.12 -5.20
CA PRO A 219 -22.90 4.51 -3.89
C PRO A 219 -22.36 3.34 -3.06
N VAL A 220 -22.95 2.14 -3.18
CA VAL A 220 -22.49 0.94 -2.45
C VAL A 220 -21.11 0.53 -2.98
N LEU A 221 -20.96 0.51 -4.31
CA LEU A 221 -19.70 0.17 -4.97
C LEU A 221 -18.62 1.23 -4.70
N ALA A 222 -18.98 2.51 -4.70
CA ALA A 222 -18.07 3.60 -4.35
C ALA A 222 -17.62 3.51 -2.90
N ARG A 223 -18.52 3.20 -1.95
CA ARG A 223 -18.16 3.02 -0.55
C ARG A 223 -17.26 1.79 -0.34
N ALA A 224 -17.49 0.71 -1.07
CA ALA A 224 -16.64 -0.47 -1.03
C ALA A 224 -15.21 -0.15 -1.49
N LEU A 225 -15.07 0.59 -2.59
CA LEU A 225 -13.78 1.03 -3.09
C LEU A 225 -13.08 2.01 -2.13
N ASP A 226 -13.82 2.93 -1.53
CA ASP A 226 -13.33 3.86 -0.52
C ASP A 226 -12.75 3.12 0.70
N ARG A 227 -13.42 2.07 1.18
CA ARG A 227 -12.90 1.18 2.23
C ARG A 227 -11.61 0.47 1.79
N ILE A 228 -11.55 -0.03 0.55
CA ILE A 228 -10.32 -0.61 -0.01
C ILE A 228 -9.19 0.41 0.05
N PHE A 229 -9.43 1.66 -0.33
CA PHE A 229 -8.43 2.72 -0.26
C PHE A 229 -7.94 2.96 1.17
N ILE A 230 -8.85 3.06 2.15
CA ILE A 230 -8.50 3.23 3.56
C ILE A 230 -7.63 2.09 4.07
N LEU A 231 -8.03 0.84 3.82
CA LEU A 231 -7.34 -0.36 4.32
C LEU A 231 -5.96 -0.58 3.70
N HIS A 232 -5.70 0.03 2.53
CA HIS A 232 -4.42 -0.07 1.82
C HIS A 232 -3.57 1.20 1.90
N ALA A 233 -4.06 2.26 2.56
CA ALA A 233 -3.44 3.60 2.56
C ALA A 233 -2.00 3.60 3.09
N ASP A 234 -1.69 2.88 4.15
CA ASP A 234 -0.32 2.69 4.65
C ASP A 234 -0.14 1.31 5.32
N HIS A 235 1.10 0.86 5.46
CA HIS A 235 1.44 -0.39 6.15
C HIS A 235 2.90 -0.38 6.61
N GLU A 236 3.28 0.64 7.38
CA GLU A 236 4.63 0.80 7.96
C GLU A 236 5.76 0.75 6.90
N GLN A 237 6.92 0.19 7.24
CA GLN A 237 8.11 0.07 6.40
C GLN A 237 8.07 -1.19 5.52
N ASN A 238 6.97 -1.40 4.77
CA ASN A 238 6.95 -2.42 3.73
C ASN A 238 7.94 -2.09 2.59
N ALA A 239 8.17 -3.03 1.67
CA ALA A 239 9.18 -2.91 0.62
C ALA A 239 9.03 -1.63 -0.23
N SER A 240 7.81 -1.26 -0.63
CA SER A 240 7.59 -0.06 -1.44
C SER A 240 7.76 1.24 -0.64
N THR A 241 7.31 1.29 0.61
CA THR A 241 7.54 2.44 1.50
C THR A 241 9.03 2.64 1.78
N SER A 242 9.75 1.56 2.07
CA SER A 242 11.21 1.60 2.26
C SER A 242 11.93 2.06 0.99
N THR A 243 11.46 1.66 -0.21
CA THR A 243 11.99 2.10 -1.49
C THR A 243 11.76 3.61 -1.71
N VAL A 244 10.56 4.12 -1.40
CA VAL A 244 10.25 5.56 -1.46
C VAL A 244 11.20 6.35 -0.54
N ARG A 245 11.39 5.89 0.69
CA ARG A 245 12.30 6.52 1.64
C ARG A 245 13.76 6.42 1.19
N LEU A 246 14.18 5.27 0.66
CA LEU A 246 15.54 5.09 0.12
C LEU A 246 15.81 6.06 -1.03
N ALA A 247 14.92 6.12 -2.02
CA ALA A 247 15.02 7.07 -3.13
C ALA A 247 15.01 8.52 -2.63
N GLY A 248 14.06 8.87 -1.75
CA GLY A 248 13.94 10.20 -1.18
C GLY A 248 15.15 10.62 -0.36
N SER A 249 15.85 9.67 0.28
CA SER A 249 17.05 9.96 1.08
C SER A 249 18.18 10.58 0.26
N THR A 250 18.16 10.44 -1.06
CA THR A 250 19.13 11.06 -1.98
C THR A 250 18.81 12.51 -2.34
N GLY A 251 17.67 13.04 -1.88
CA GLY A 251 17.16 14.34 -2.29
C GLY A 251 16.33 14.30 -3.59
N ALA A 252 15.94 13.11 -4.07
CA ALA A 252 15.09 12.97 -5.25
C ALA A 252 13.70 13.59 -5.00
N ASN A 253 13.12 14.18 -6.06
CA ASN A 253 11.79 14.78 -5.98
C ASN A 253 10.70 13.74 -5.67
N PRO A 254 9.56 14.14 -5.09
CA PRO A 254 8.54 13.21 -4.61
C PRO A 254 7.91 12.38 -5.74
N TYR A 255 7.74 12.90 -6.95
CA TYR A 255 7.18 12.13 -8.06
C TYR A 255 8.10 10.97 -8.47
N ALA A 256 9.41 11.19 -8.51
CA ALA A 256 10.40 10.14 -8.77
C ALA A 256 10.40 9.11 -7.63
N CYS A 257 10.31 9.54 -6.37
CA CYS A 257 10.24 8.65 -5.21
C CYS A 257 9.00 7.76 -5.25
N ILE A 258 7.82 8.31 -5.57
CA ILE A 258 6.57 7.55 -5.68
C ILE A 258 6.63 6.59 -6.87
N SER A 259 7.22 6.99 -8.00
CA SER A 259 7.47 6.08 -9.13
C SER A 259 8.33 4.87 -8.72
N ALA A 260 9.38 5.08 -7.91
CA ALA A 260 10.18 4.00 -7.35
C ALA A 260 9.36 3.09 -6.42
N GLY A 261 8.46 3.66 -5.60
CA GLY A 261 7.51 2.91 -4.79
C GLY A 261 6.57 2.05 -5.62
N ILE A 262 6.06 2.57 -6.74
CA ILE A 262 5.23 1.84 -7.70
C ILE A 262 6.01 0.66 -8.30
N ALA A 263 7.28 0.85 -8.66
CA ALA A 263 8.15 -0.22 -9.14
C ALA A 263 8.29 -1.36 -8.13
N ALA A 264 8.55 -1.03 -6.87
CA ALA A 264 8.66 -2.03 -5.81
C ALA A 264 7.32 -2.73 -5.52
N LEU A 265 6.20 -1.98 -5.57
CA LEU A 265 4.87 -2.53 -5.33
C LEU A 265 4.46 -3.52 -6.43
N TRP A 266 4.89 -3.31 -7.65
CA TRP A 266 4.56 -4.20 -8.79
C TRP A 266 5.20 -5.58 -8.69
N GLY A 267 6.20 -5.75 -7.85
CA GLY A 267 6.83 -7.05 -7.63
C GLY A 267 5.83 -8.11 -7.12
N PRO A 268 5.86 -9.36 -7.65
CA PRO A 268 4.91 -10.42 -7.27
C PRO A 268 5.00 -10.83 -5.79
N ALA A 269 6.13 -10.56 -5.14
CA ALA A 269 6.31 -10.80 -3.71
C ALA A 269 5.73 -9.69 -2.81
N HIS A 270 5.15 -8.62 -3.37
CA HIS A 270 4.63 -7.48 -2.62
C HIS A 270 3.18 -7.15 -2.99
N GLY A 271 2.91 -6.35 -4.03
CA GLY A 271 1.57 -5.85 -4.35
C GLY A 271 0.70 -6.78 -5.19
N GLY A 272 1.23 -7.89 -5.67
CA GLY A 272 0.51 -8.83 -6.54
C GLY A 272 -0.32 -9.89 -5.80
N ALA A 273 -0.48 -9.81 -4.47
CA ALA A 273 -1.11 -10.87 -3.69
C ALA A 273 -2.62 -11.03 -3.98
N ASN A 274 -3.35 -9.94 -4.17
CA ASN A 274 -4.77 -9.98 -4.51
C ASN A 274 -5.02 -10.48 -5.95
N GLU A 275 -4.15 -10.12 -6.89
CA GLU A 275 -4.15 -10.67 -8.25
C GLU A 275 -3.84 -12.17 -8.24
N ALA A 276 -2.81 -12.59 -7.51
CA ALA A 276 -2.46 -13.99 -7.35
C ALA A 276 -3.59 -14.81 -6.70
N CYS A 277 -4.33 -14.22 -5.76
CA CYS A 277 -5.50 -14.85 -5.14
C CYS A 277 -6.60 -15.12 -6.18
N LEU A 278 -6.94 -14.13 -7.00
CA LEU A 278 -7.96 -14.33 -8.04
C LEU A 278 -7.51 -15.34 -9.10
N ASN A 279 -6.26 -15.29 -9.53
CA ASN A 279 -5.71 -16.26 -10.47
C ASN A 279 -5.75 -17.70 -9.91
N MET A 280 -5.48 -17.87 -8.62
CA MET A 280 -5.64 -19.16 -7.93
C MET A 280 -7.10 -19.64 -7.95
N LEU A 281 -8.07 -18.77 -7.68
CA LEU A 281 -9.48 -19.13 -7.76
C LEU A 281 -9.89 -19.55 -9.18
N LEU A 282 -9.38 -18.85 -10.20
CA LEU A 282 -9.59 -19.21 -11.61
C LEU A 282 -8.93 -20.54 -11.97
N GLU A 283 -7.75 -20.84 -11.42
CA GLU A 283 -7.06 -22.14 -11.60
C GLU A 283 -7.84 -23.27 -10.95
N ILE A 284 -8.37 -23.09 -9.75
CA ILE A 284 -9.26 -24.06 -9.09
C ILE A 284 -10.49 -24.28 -9.96
N GLY A 285 -11.14 -23.22 -10.40
CA GLY A 285 -12.19 -23.15 -11.42
C GLY A 285 -13.54 -23.70 -11.01
N ASP A 286 -13.61 -24.77 -10.18
CA ASP A 286 -14.87 -25.40 -9.75
C ASP A 286 -14.81 -25.88 -8.30
N ILE A 287 -15.96 -25.79 -7.60
CA ILE A 287 -16.09 -26.17 -6.19
C ILE A 287 -15.66 -27.63 -5.94
N SER A 288 -15.98 -28.55 -6.86
CA SER A 288 -15.61 -29.96 -6.74
C SER A 288 -14.09 -30.19 -6.69
N ARG A 289 -13.30 -29.27 -7.20
CA ARG A 289 -11.83 -29.34 -7.21
C ARG A 289 -11.16 -28.78 -5.96
N ILE A 290 -11.87 -28.09 -5.09
CA ILE A 290 -11.30 -27.44 -3.88
C ILE A 290 -10.50 -28.44 -3.05
N ASN A 291 -11.06 -29.61 -2.75
CA ASN A 291 -10.38 -30.62 -1.92
C ASN A 291 -9.06 -31.08 -2.53
N HIS A 292 -8.99 -31.22 -3.86
CA HIS A 292 -7.74 -31.58 -4.56
C HIS A 292 -6.67 -30.48 -4.34
N TYR A 293 -7.01 -29.20 -4.47
CA TYR A 293 -6.08 -28.10 -4.28
C TYR A 293 -5.70 -27.90 -2.80
N ILE A 294 -6.61 -28.19 -1.87
CA ILE A 294 -6.28 -28.19 -0.44
C ILE A 294 -5.23 -29.25 -0.11
N VAL A 295 -5.35 -30.46 -0.68
CA VAL A 295 -4.33 -31.52 -0.52
C VAL A 295 -2.98 -31.05 -1.05
N LYS A 296 -2.93 -30.41 -2.23
CA LYS A 296 -1.71 -29.82 -2.78
C LYS A 296 -1.13 -28.75 -1.86
N ALA A 297 -1.97 -27.85 -1.34
CA ALA A 297 -1.53 -26.78 -0.43
C ALA A 297 -0.94 -27.30 0.89
N LYS A 298 -1.40 -28.47 1.34
CA LYS A 298 -0.90 -29.17 2.54
C LYS A 298 0.43 -29.89 2.31
N ASP A 299 0.76 -30.24 1.07
CA ASP A 299 2.01 -30.90 0.70
C ASP A 299 3.15 -29.86 0.61
N PRO A 300 4.20 -29.94 1.46
CA PRO A 300 5.32 -29.03 1.39
C PRO A 300 6.14 -29.13 0.10
N ASN A 301 6.06 -30.28 -0.62
CA ASN A 301 6.78 -30.53 -1.86
C ASN A 301 6.01 -30.06 -3.11
N ASP A 302 4.70 -29.81 -3.00
CA ASP A 302 3.92 -29.23 -4.10
C ASP A 302 4.19 -27.71 -4.19
N PRO A 303 4.40 -27.14 -5.38
CA PRO A 303 4.60 -25.70 -5.54
C PRO A 303 3.34 -24.88 -5.29
N PHE A 304 2.16 -25.49 -5.32
CA PHE A 304 0.90 -24.80 -5.12
C PHE A 304 0.79 -24.21 -3.71
N ARG A 305 0.32 -22.99 -3.62
CA ARG A 305 0.04 -22.30 -2.34
C ARG A 305 -1.33 -21.64 -2.40
N LEU A 306 -2.06 -21.68 -1.30
CA LEU A 306 -3.29 -20.89 -1.16
C LEU A 306 -2.95 -19.42 -0.99
N MET A 307 -3.16 -18.65 -2.06
CA MET A 307 -2.96 -17.22 -2.08
C MET A 307 -4.14 -16.50 -1.40
N GLY A 308 -3.85 -15.45 -0.63
CA GLY A 308 -4.88 -14.75 0.15
C GLY A 308 -5.17 -15.38 1.51
N PHE A 309 -4.37 -16.37 1.95
CA PHE A 309 -4.49 -17.02 3.25
C PHE A 309 -3.21 -16.88 4.07
N GLY A 310 -3.38 -16.57 5.37
CA GLY A 310 -2.27 -16.19 6.24
C GLY A 310 -1.70 -14.81 5.89
N HIS A 311 -0.70 -14.37 6.65
CA HIS A 311 -0.04 -13.08 6.42
C HIS A 311 1.41 -13.12 6.92
N ARG A 312 2.33 -12.45 6.23
CA ARG A 312 3.74 -12.41 6.64
C ARG A 312 3.94 -11.70 7.98
N VAL A 313 3.16 -10.67 8.26
CA VAL A 313 3.24 -9.84 9.49
C VAL A 313 2.25 -10.33 10.54
N TYR A 314 0.97 -10.46 10.20
CA TYR A 314 -0.06 -10.92 11.13
C TYR A 314 0.03 -12.43 11.32
N LYS A 315 0.44 -12.85 12.51
CA LYS A 315 0.50 -14.26 12.91
C LYS A 315 -0.83 -14.78 13.44
N ASN A 316 -1.81 -13.92 13.55
CA ASN A 316 -3.18 -14.23 13.91
C ASN A 316 -4.11 -13.73 12.78
N TYR A 317 -5.15 -13.01 13.09
CA TYR A 317 -6.11 -12.48 12.13
C TYR A 317 -5.65 -11.11 11.60
N ASP A 318 -5.75 -10.88 10.30
CA ASP A 318 -5.52 -9.57 9.69
C ASP A 318 -6.67 -8.62 10.07
N PRO A 319 -6.43 -7.52 10.81
CA PRO A 319 -7.50 -6.64 11.28
C PRO A 319 -8.30 -5.98 10.16
N ARG A 320 -7.77 -5.97 8.93
CA ARG A 320 -8.44 -5.45 7.74
C ARG A 320 -9.44 -6.44 7.16
N ALA A 321 -9.23 -7.74 7.38
CA ALA A 321 -10.00 -8.79 6.73
C ALA A 321 -11.47 -8.82 7.17
N SER A 322 -11.79 -8.47 8.42
CA SER A 322 -13.17 -8.42 8.91
C SER A 322 -14.02 -7.37 8.18
N VAL A 323 -13.46 -6.18 8.00
CA VAL A 323 -14.12 -5.08 7.25
C VAL A 323 -14.25 -5.46 5.78
N MET A 324 -13.18 -6.02 5.18
CA MET A 324 -13.21 -6.43 3.78
C MET A 324 -14.17 -7.59 3.52
N LYS A 325 -14.28 -8.56 4.44
CA LYS A 325 -15.28 -9.63 4.35
C LYS A 325 -16.70 -9.07 4.22
N LYS A 326 -17.08 -8.19 5.16
CA LYS A 326 -18.41 -7.54 5.11
C LYS A 326 -18.60 -6.76 3.81
N THR A 327 -17.60 -5.95 3.44
CA THR A 327 -17.64 -5.14 2.21
C THR A 327 -17.77 -6.03 0.96
N CYS A 328 -17.09 -7.16 0.91
CA CYS A 328 -17.20 -8.14 -0.17
C CYS A 328 -18.63 -8.69 -0.30
N HIS A 329 -19.22 -9.09 0.81
CA HIS A 329 -20.60 -9.59 0.81
C HIS A 329 -21.60 -8.52 0.37
N ASP A 330 -21.46 -7.26 0.86
CA ASP A 330 -22.33 -6.14 0.46
C ASP A 330 -22.25 -5.90 -1.06
N VAL A 331 -21.04 -5.96 -1.65
CA VAL A 331 -20.83 -5.78 -3.10
C VAL A 331 -21.41 -6.94 -3.90
N LEU A 332 -21.21 -8.18 -3.46
CA LEU A 332 -21.76 -9.35 -4.15
C LEU A 332 -23.29 -9.36 -4.16
N GLU A 333 -23.91 -8.88 -3.08
CA GLU A 333 -25.36 -8.71 -3.00
C GLU A 333 -25.83 -7.59 -3.94
N GLU A 334 -25.23 -6.41 -3.87
CA GLU A 334 -25.59 -5.25 -4.70
C GLU A 334 -25.45 -5.52 -6.19
N THR A 335 -24.41 -6.26 -6.59
CA THR A 335 -24.17 -6.61 -8.00
C THR A 335 -24.93 -7.83 -8.47
N GLY A 336 -25.62 -8.56 -7.59
CA GLY A 336 -26.30 -9.81 -7.90
C GLY A 336 -25.35 -10.96 -8.28
N LYS A 337 -24.05 -10.84 -8.01
CA LYS A 337 -23.02 -11.78 -8.48
C LYS A 337 -22.75 -12.95 -7.53
N LYS A 338 -23.41 -12.98 -6.37
CA LYS A 338 -23.19 -14.01 -5.35
C LYS A 338 -23.33 -15.45 -5.88
N GLU A 339 -24.19 -15.62 -6.89
CA GLU A 339 -24.47 -16.91 -7.52
C GLU A 339 -23.53 -17.25 -8.68
N GLU A 340 -22.66 -16.33 -9.11
CA GLU A 340 -21.68 -16.62 -10.16
C GLU A 340 -20.67 -17.67 -9.69
N PRO A 341 -20.21 -18.58 -10.57
CA PRO A 341 -19.35 -19.72 -10.20
C PRO A 341 -18.09 -19.34 -9.45
N LEU A 342 -17.43 -18.25 -9.86
CA LEU A 342 -16.19 -17.77 -9.23
C LEU A 342 -16.42 -17.35 -7.77
N PHE A 343 -17.52 -16.63 -7.50
CA PHE A 343 -17.81 -16.12 -6.16
C PHE A 343 -18.35 -17.22 -5.24
N LYS A 344 -19.13 -18.17 -5.78
CA LYS A 344 -19.50 -19.40 -5.06
C LYS A 344 -18.28 -20.22 -4.65
N LEU A 345 -17.33 -20.38 -5.58
CA LEU A 345 -16.07 -21.06 -5.31
C LEU A 345 -15.29 -20.38 -4.18
N ALA A 346 -15.15 -19.05 -4.25
CA ALA A 346 -14.46 -18.27 -3.22
C ALA A 346 -15.10 -18.42 -1.84
N LEU A 347 -16.42 -18.32 -1.75
CA LEU A 347 -17.18 -18.47 -0.49
C LEU A 347 -17.08 -19.92 0.05
N ALA A 348 -17.08 -20.92 -0.83
CA ALA A 348 -16.89 -22.31 -0.43
C ALA A 348 -15.48 -22.57 0.11
N LEU A 349 -14.45 -22.02 -0.55
CA LEU A 349 -13.06 -22.10 -0.10
C LEU A 349 -12.86 -21.39 1.24
N GLU A 350 -13.43 -20.20 1.41
CA GLU A 350 -13.44 -19.47 2.67
C GLU A 350 -13.98 -20.33 3.81
N LYS A 351 -15.16 -20.91 3.61
CA LYS A 351 -15.80 -21.76 4.62
C LYS A 351 -14.91 -22.92 5.03
N ILE A 352 -14.35 -23.64 4.06
CA ILE A 352 -13.47 -24.78 4.33
C ILE A 352 -12.23 -24.32 5.11
N ALA A 353 -11.59 -23.23 4.72
CA ALA A 353 -10.40 -22.74 5.40
C ALA A 353 -10.68 -22.27 6.84
N LEU A 354 -11.87 -21.82 7.15
CA LEU A 354 -12.29 -21.44 8.50
C LEU A 354 -12.67 -22.66 9.38
N GLU A 355 -12.98 -23.81 8.79
CA GLU A 355 -13.41 -25.04 9.49
C GLU A 355 -12.33 -26.13 9.52
N ASP A 356 -11.39 -26.17 8.59
CA ASP A 356 -10.37 -27.21 8.47
C ASP A 356 -9.24 -27.00 9.50
N ALA A 357 -8.97 -28.05 10.30
CA ALA A 357 -8.00 -28.03 11.40
C ALA A 357 -6.59 -27.61 10.95
N TYR A 358 -6.14 -28.00 9.74
CA TYR A 358 -4.82 -27.62 9.22
C TYR A 358 -4.65 -26.10 9.10
N PHE A 359 -5.69 -25.40 8.61
CA PHE A 359 -5.66 -23.94 8.44
C PHE A 359 -5.79 -23.23 9.78
N ILE A 360 -6.65 -23.73 10.68
CA ILE A 360 -6.88 -23.16 12.02
C ILE A 360 -5.59 -23.28 12.85
N GLU A 361 -4.97 -24.45 12.94
CA GLU A 361 -3.74 -24.68 13.70
C GLU A 361 -2.57 -23.81 13.21
N ARG A 362 -2.48 -23.57 11.91
CA ARG A 362 -1.45 -22.74 11.28
C ARG A 362 -1.86 -21.27 11.13
N LYS A 363 -3.06 -20.92 11.58
CA LYS A 363 -3.63 -19.56 11.48
C LYS A 363 -3.63 -19.01 10.04
N LEU A 364 -3.90 -19.88 9.08
CA LEU A 364 -4.01 -19.53 7.65
C LEU A 364 -5.42 -19.05 7.33
N TYR A 365 -5.84 -17.97 8.00
CA TYR A 365 -7.13 -17.35 7.76
C TYR A 365 -7.13 -16.54 6.45
N PRO A 366 -8.30 -16.38 5.78
CA PRO A 366 -8.43 -15.43 4.67
C PRO A 366 -8.02 -14.02 5.12
N ASN A 367 -7.17 -13.39 4.35
CA ASN A 367 -6.62 -12.07 4.64
C ASN A 367 -7.30 -10.96 3.79
N VAL A 368 -6.81 -9.73 3.89
CA VAL A 368 -7.33 -8.59 3.14
C VAL A 368 -7.25 -8.81 1.62
N ASP A 369 -6.23 -9.50 1.11
CA ASP A 369 -6.01 -9.70 -0.32
C ASP A 369 -7.03 -10.66 -0.92
N PHE A 370 -7.45 -11.68 -0.15
CA PHE A 370 -8.54 -12.59 -0.55
C PHE A 370 -9.83 -11.82 -0.81
N TYR A 371 -10.28 -11.05 0.16
CA TYR A 371 -11.56 -10.33 0.04
C TYR A 371 -11.49 -9.14 -0.91
N SER A 372 -10.37 -8.41 -0.95
CA SER A 372 -10.22 -7.28 -1.86
C SER A 372 -10.17 -7.72 -3.32
N GLY A 373 -9.49 -8.84 -3.63
CA GLY A 373 -9.46 -9.40 -4.98
C GLY A 373 -10.86 -9.77 -5.48
N ILE A 374 -11.66 -10.46 -4.64
CA ILE A 374 -13.04 -10.80 -4.95
C ILE A 374 -13.90 -9.53 -5.14
N THR A 375 -13.76 -8.58 -4.23
CA THR A 375 -14.51 -7.32 -4.28
C THR A 375 -14.21 -6.53 -5.55
N LEU A 376 -12.93 -6.35 -5.90
CA LEU A 376 -12.51 -5.64 -7.10
C LEU A 376 -13.03 -6.34 -8.37
N SER A 377 -13.00 -7.67 -8.41
CA SER A 377 -13.56 -8.44 -9.52
C SER A 377 -15.08 -8.25 -9.64
N ALA A 378 -15.80 -8.27 -8.51
CA ALA A 378 -17.25 -8.04 -8.48
C ALA A 378 -17.63 -6.61 -8.92
N LEU A 379 -16.77 -5.62 -8.63
CA LEU A 379 -16.88 -4.25 -9.13
C LEU A 379 -16.67 -4.13 -10.65
N GLY A 380 -16.22 -5.20 -11.32
CA GLY A 380 -15.88 -5.19 -12.76
C GLY A 380 -14.49 -4.63 -13.07
N ILE A 381 -13.64 -4.45 -12.05
CA ILE A 381 -12.25 -4.02 -12.23
C ILE A 381 -11.44 -5.24 -12.72
N PRO A 382 -10.74 -5.13 -13.86
CA PRO A 382 -9.95 -6.25 -14.38
C PRO A 382 -8.72 -6.52 -13.51
N THR A 383 -8.29 -7.77 -13.46
CA THR A 383 -7.25 -8.26 -12.56
C THR A 383 -5.92 -7.47 -12.69
N ASN A 384 -5.52 -7.10 -13.90
CA ASN A 384 -4.31 -6.32 -14.16
C ASN A 384 -4.36 -4.88 -13.60
N MET A 385 -5.53 -4.43 -13.13
CA MET A 385 -5.70 -3.14 -12.44
C MET A 385 -5.63 -3.25 -10.91
N PHE A 386 -5.61 -4.45 -10.32
CA PHE A 386 -5.65 -4.60 -8.87
C PHE A 386 -4.46 -3.95 -8.17
N THR A 387 -3.25 -4.18 -8.67
CA THR A 387 -2.05 -3.54 -8.12
C THR A 387 -2.03 -2.03 -8.38
N VAL A 388 -2.67 -1.54 -9.46
CA VAL A 388 -2.87 -0.11 -9.72
C VAL A 388 -3.78 0.52 -8.65
N ILE A 389 -4.88 -0.15 -8.30
CA ILE A 389 -5.77 0.28 -7.20
C ILE A 389 -5.00 0.34 -5.88
N PHE A 390 -4.15 -0.64 -5.64
CA PHE A 390 -3.29 -0.65 -4.47
C PHE A 390 -2.30 0.54 -4.48
N ALA A 391 -1.64 0.82 -5.59
CA ALA A 391 -0.73 1.96 -5.73
C ALA A 391 -1.45 3.29 -5.50
N LEU A 392 -2.67 3.44 -6.05
CA LEU A 392 -3.52 4.61 -5.84
C LEU A 392 -3.77 4.82 -4.33
N ALA A 393 -4.25 3.82 -3.64
CA ALA A 393 -4.53 3.87 -2.21
C ALA A 393 -3.28 4.16 -1.39
N ARG A 394 -2.15 3.48 -1.68
CA ARG A 394 -0.89 3.56 -0.95
C ARG A 394 -0.14 4.87 -1.17
N THR A 395 -0.47 5.63 -2.18
CA THR A 395 0.21 6.90 -2.48
C THR A 395 0.18 7.85 -1.29
N VAL A 396 -0.91 7.96 -0.56
CA VAL A 396 -0.98 8.82 0.62
C VAL A 396 -0.03 8.36 1.74
N GLY A 397 0.08 7.05 1.96
CA GLY A 397 1.04 6.49 2.92
C GLY A 397 2.49 6.78 2.50
N TRP A 398 2.83 6.51 1.24
CA TRP A 398 4.16 6.81 0.70
C TRP A 398 4.54 8.28 0.85
N VAL A 399 3.62 9.17 0.52
CA VAL A 399 3.85 10.62 0.62
C VAL A 399 4.00 11.05 2.08
N SER A 400 3.16 10.53 2.99
CA SER A 400 3.26 10.82 4.43
C SER A 400 4.58 10.33 5.02
N GLN A 401 5.04 9.14 4.64
CA GLN A 401 6.32 8.56 5.06
C GLN A 401 7.51 9.36 4.49
N TRP A 402 7.41 9.83 3.26
CA TRP A 402 8.40 10.69 2.63
C TRP A 402 8.47 12.07 3.32
N GLU A 403 7.32 12.71 3.58
CA GLU A 403 7.24 14.00 4.29
C GLU A 403 7.83 13.90 5.71
N GLU A 404 7.49 12.85 6.45
CA GLU A 404 8.04 12.62 7.78
C GLU A 404 9.57 12.49 7.75
N MET A 405 10.12 11.79 6.74
CA MET A 405 11.56 11.67 6.55
C MET A 405 12.20 13.03 6.20
N MET A 406 11.59 13.83 5.31
CA MET A 406 12.12 15.15 4.93
C MET A 406 12.09 16.14 6.08
N ALA A 407 11.15 16.00 7.00
CA ALA A 407 11.04 16.82 8.20
C ALA A 407 11.96 16.39 9.33
N ASP A 408 12.61 15.21 9.25
CA ASP A 408 13.52 14.71 10.27
C ASP A 408 14.89 15.41 10.16
N PRO A 409 15.33 16.20 11.18
CA PRO A 409 16.64 16.83 11.18
C PRO A 409 17.82 15.85 11.20
N LYS A 410 17.57 14.58 11.53
CA LYS A 410 18.55 13.50 11.49
C LYS A 410 18.59 12.78 10.14
N HIS A 411 17.78 13.23 9.18
CA HIS A 411 17.73 12.63 7.84
C HIS A 411 19.11 12.56 7.20
N ARG A 412 19.42 11.42 6.62
CA ARG A 412 20.68 11.15 5.90
C ARG A 412 20.43 10.24 4.73
N ILE A 413 21.31 10.31 3.73
CA ILE A 413 21.31 9.37 2.63
C ILE A 413 21.45 7.93 3.16
N ALA A 414 20.54 7.07 2.77
CA ALA A 414 20.55 5.66 3.13
C ALA A 414 21.55 4.90 2.24
N ARG A 415 22.54 4.30 2.88
CA ARG A 415 23.57 3.48 2.23
C ARG A 415 23.87 2.23 3.06
N PRO A 416 23.19 1.11 2.79
CA PRO A 416 23.48 -0.16 3.46
C PRO A 416 24.92 -0.61 3.23
N ARG A 417 25.44 -1.44 4.11
CA ARG A 417 26.73 -2.13 3.95
C ARG A 417 26.50 -3.49 3.29
N GLN A 418 27.59 -4.07 2.77
CA GLN A 418 27.62 -5.45 2.28
C GLN A 418 28.76 -6.22 2.92
N LEU A 419 28.55 -7.51 3.15
CA LEU A 419 29.61 -8.47 3.44
C LEU A 419 30.22 -8.91 2.09
N TYR A 420 31.47 -8.54 1.85
CA TYR A 420 32.16 -8.97 0.64
C TYR A 420 32.72 -10.39 0.81
N ILE A 421 32.32 -11.29 -0.06
CA ILE A 421 32.72 -12.70 -0.10
C ILE A 421 33.38 -13.09 -1.45
N GLY A 422 33.76 -12.10 -2.26
CA GLY A 422 34.41 -12.33 -3.55
C GLY A 422 35.91 -12.64 -3.41
N ASN A 423 36.54 -12.90 -4.55
CA ASN A 423 37.95 -13.20 -4.59
C ASN A 423 38.82 -11.99 -4.14
N THR A 424 39.93 -12.27 -3.47
CA THR A 424 41.04 -11.36 -3.28
C THR A 424 42.04 -11.55 -4.43
N GLN A 425 42.79 -10.51 -4.77
CA GLN A 425 43.90 -10.64 -5.75
C GLN A 425 44.91 -11.68 -5.30
#